data_0eaf651186ff8d486cbae3d311404e86
#
_entry.id   0eaf651186ff8d486cbae3d311404e86
#
_cell.length_a   1.000
_cell.length_b   1.000
_cell.length_c   1.000
_cell.angle_alpha   90.00
_cell.angle_beta   90.00
_cell.angle_gamma   90.00
#
_symmetry.space_group_name_H-M   'P 1'
#
loop_
_entity.id
_entity.type
_entity.pdbx_description
1 polymer ?
#
loop_
_entity_poly.entity_id
_entity_poly.type
_entity_poly.pdbx_seq_one_letter_code
_entity_poly.pdbx_strand_id
1 'polypeptide(L)'
;MSVRTTAFKKASSSFHDFLVSILETSVTKRDARAYINKFAPLLERKRIGFKQQTSKSVAQKDGQDEPTESTPQQPLYHDSRVAKSLSALKTLGLISIVVVDCDGVDGSDSERRRVIDAQANRIAEAIDCFDEEGAVVLGTPLTIGDSVGKGTSPYVSEDLFVTDSSSLLQSLQDEKIPVIPSVGETEQSIAYKCVDANDAVLALTRQLSGLQFLGQPMEDKHIVQQLKATEVYRLIILDPVGGVPANNRATGRYMFLNLEQEYEEVTRSLTESTLNSDSKNPGTAQENQHHLRNSQMARKALSLLPSTSSAIITTPKDAANERPQEEADSGWPYVSTRRKLNPLIHNLLTDKPAQSSSLPSGRFTPVVSSNGAAQLGSSTTLAKRGMHVTILPDPRVSMWQPPRPGEPRLRLTDASVNLPRLVHLINDSFGRKLDVEHYLKRVEENLAGIIIAGEYEGGAILTWEKPWDADPAEDVDPSRLVPYLDKFAVLRKSQGAGGVADIVFNAMVRDCFPYGVCWRSRKDNPVNKWYHERSAGSHKIPDMNWAMFWTTPDLALDEQKFQDYKSVCRSVEPSWADKKHIVD
;
A
#
# COMPACT_ATOMS: atom_id res chain seq x y z
N MET A 1 32.03 29.56 14.53
CA MET A 1 31.38 28.57 15.42
C MET A 1 29.85 28.70 15.52
N SER A 2 29.26 29.85 15.24
CA SER A 2 27.80 30.08 15.39
C SER A 2 26.96 29.53 14.25
N VAL A 3 27.45 29.48 13.02
CA VAL A 3 26.68 29.10 11.82
C VAL A 3 26.44 27.58 11.74
N ARG A 4 27.40 26.75 12.18
CA ARG A 4 27.25 25.27 12.18
C ARG A 4 26.25 24.75 13.20
N THR A 5 26.14 25.43 14.35
CA THR A 5 25.17 25.03 15.41
C THR A 5 23.72 25.33 14.98
N THR A 6 23.51 26.40 14.20
CA THR A 6 22.16 26.80 13.73
C THR A 6 21.66 25.87 12.60
N ALA A 7 22.53 25.45 11.68
CA ALA A 7 22.20 24.49 10.64
C ALA A 7 21.86 23.10 11.22
N PHE A 8 22.60 22.65 12.22
CA PHE A 8 22.38 21.38 12.90
C PHE A 8 21.06 21.37 13.71
N LYS A 9 20.76 22.46 14.43
CA LYS A 9 19.45 22.61 15.10
C LYS A 9 18.29 22.66 14.11
N LYS A 10 18.46 23.29 12.96
CA LYS A 10 17.42 23.39 11.92
C LYS A 10 17.16 22.04 11.25
N ALA A 11 18.19 21.25 10.96
CA ALA A 11 18.04 19.90 10.41
C ALA A 11 17.41 18.95 11.43
N SER A 12 17.79 19.01 12.70
CA SER A 12 17.20 18.21 13.77
C SER A 12 15.73 18.58 14.05
N SER A 13 15.38 19.87 14.01
CA SER A 13 14.01 20.36 14.15
C SER A 13 13.15 19.89 12.96
N SER A 14 13.62 20.04 11.74
CA SER A 14 12.92 19.59 10.53
C SER A 14 12.65 18.08 10.52
N PHE A 15 13.60 17.28 11.02
CA PHE A 15 13.42 15.83 11.12
C PHE A 15 12.41 15.45 12.22
N HIS A 16 12.49 16.09 13.38
CA HIS A 16 11.52 15.90 14.46
C HIS A 16 10.11 16.30 14.00
N ASP A 17 9.97 17.47 13.36
CA ASP A 17 8.70 17.96 12.84
C ASP A 17 8.14 17.02 11.76
N PHE A 18 9.00 16.43 10.94
CA PHE A 18 8.64 15.43 9.94
C PHE A 18 8.13 14.13 10.60
N LEU A 19 8.82 13.60 11.63
CA LEU A 19 8.35 12.43 12.38
C LEU A 19 7.03 12.70 13.09
N VAL A 20 6.88 13.87 13.71
CA VAL A 20 5.66 14.31 14.37
C VAL A 20 4.52 14.35 13.34
N SER A 21 4.74 14.92 12.16
CA SER A 21 3.73 14.99 11.09
C SER A 21 3.27 13.61 10.63
N ILE A 22 4.18 12.61 10.58
CA ILE A 22 3.82 11.23 10.24
C ILE A 22 3.02 10.58 11.37
N LEU A 23 3.43 10.80 12.63
CA LEU A 23 2.72 10.28 13.79
C LEU A 23 1.32 10.89 13.94
N GLU A 24 1.17 12.16 13.62
CA GLU A 24 -0.13 12.86 13.59
C GLU A 24 -1.06 12.30 12.50
N THR A 25 -0.51 11.81 11.39
CA THR A 25 -1.30 11.16 10.32
C THR A 25 -1.67 9.72 10.63
N SER A 26 -1.08 9.12 11.67
CA SER A 26 -1.42 7.77 12.08
C SER A 26 -2.82 7.73 12.66
N VAL A 27 -3.69 6.88 12.07
CA VAL A 27 -5.11 6.80 12.42
C VAL A 27 -5.32 6.29 13.84
N THR A 28 -4.44 5.41 14.33
CA THR A 28 -4.52 4.85 15.68
C THR A 28 -3.19 4.96 16.43
N LYS A 29 -3.26 5.02 17.77
CA LYS A 29 -2.06 4.95 18.64
C LYS A 29 -1.26 3.66 18.42
N ARG A 30 -1.90 2.58 17.96
CA ARG A 30 -1.25 1.30 17.67
C ARG A 30 -0.41 1.39 16.41
N ASP A 31 -0.92 2.03 15.37
CA ASP A 31 -0.17 2.29 14.13
C ASP A 31 1.05 3.15 14.41
N ALA A 32 0.89 4.21 15.20
CA ALA A 32 1.99 5.06 15.63
C ALA A 32 3.07 4.29 16.40
N ARG A 33 2.66 3.38 17.31
CA ARG A 33 3.60 2.51 18.05
C ARG A 33 4.29 1.50 17.14
N ALA A 34 3.56 0.87 16.22
CA ALA A 34 4.14 -0.06 15.25
C ALA A 34 5.20 0.63 14.40
N TYR A 35 4.92 1.86 13.98
CA TYR A 35 5.87 2.70 13.26
C TYR A 35 7.12 3.00 14.10
N ILE A 36 6.95 3.51 15.34
CA ILE A 36 8.07 3.82 16.25
C ILE A 36 8.91 2.56 16.49
N ASN A 37 8.29 1.43 16.81
CA ASN A 37 9.01 0.18 17.08
C ASN A 37 9.81 -0.31 15.87
N LYS A 38 9.34 -0.03 14.66
CA LYS A 38 9.96 -0.46 13.41
C LYS A 38 11.16 0.41 13.04
N PHE A 39 11.08 1.72 13.23
CA PHE A 39 12.09 2.68 12.80
C PHE A 39 13.00 3.20 13.93
N ALA A 40 12.60 3.09 15.20
CA ALA A 40 13.42 3.49 16.33
C ALA A 40 14.81 2.82 16.35
N PRO A 41 14.97 1.51 16.07
CA PRO A 41 16.29 0.88 16.04
C PRO A 41 17.21 1.45 14.95
N LEU A 42 16.66 1.85 13.82
CA LEU A 42 17.43 2.49 12.72
C LEU A 42 17.90 3.89 13.12
N LEU A 43 17.07 4.63 13.85
CA LEU A 43 17.38 5.97 14.35
C LEU A 43 18.45 5.93 15.44
N GLU A 44 18.44 4.91 16.30
CA GLU A 44 19.47 4.73 17.34
C GLU A 44 20.83 4.39 16.75
N ARG A 45 20.90 3.54 15.72
CA ARG A 45 22.13 3.23 14.99
C ARG A 45 22.77 4.48 14.39
N LYS A 46 22.00 5.38 13.78
CA LYS A 46 22.50 6.67 13.27
C LYS A 46 23.02 7.59 14.39
N ARG A 47 22.40 7.60 15.57
CA ARG A 47 22.88 8.38 16.72
C ARG A 47 24.26 7.92 17.21
N ILE A 48 24.54 6.63 17.17
CA ILE A 48 25.83 6.04 17.58
C ILE A 48 26.89 6.33 16.51
N GLY A 49 26.61 6.19 15.22
CA GLY A 49 27.54 6.51 14.13
C GLY A 49 27.93 7.97 14.08
N PHE A 50 26.99 8.89 14.34
CA PHE A 50 27.27 10.34 14.36
C PHE A 50 28.20 10.80 15.50
N LYS A 51 28.24 10.08 16.61
CA LYS A 51 29.19 10.39 17.72
C LYS A 51 30.63 10.00 17.39
N GLN A 52 30.88 9.08 16.47
CA GLN A 52 32.22 8.66 16.07
C GLN A 52 32.85 9.51 14.96
N GLN A 53 32.02 10.16 14.10
CA GLN A 53 32.55 10.97 12.98
C GLN A 53 32.89 12.43 13.33
N THR A 54 32.54 12.93 14.50
CA THR A 54 32.81 14.32 14.89
C THR A 54 34.26 14.59 15.31
N SER A 55 35.18 13.64 15.18
CA SER A 55 36.58 13.78 15.63
C SER A 55 37.61 13.82 14.49
N LYS A 56 37.25 13.94 13.20
CA LYS A 56 38.28 14.08 12.14
C LYS A 56 37.98 15.22 11.17
N SER A 57 38.85 16.17 11.26
CA SER A 57 39.47 17.13 10.31
C SER A 57 38.65 18.03 9.42
N VAL A 58 38.84 19.30 9.71
CA VAL A 58 38.60 20.47 8.86
C VAL A 58 39.77 20.65 7.91
N ALA A 59 39.54 20.77 6.62
CA ALA A 59 40.40 21.47 5.69
C ALA A 59 39.55 22.35 4.77
N GLN A 60 39.79 23.64 4.82
CA GLN A 60 39.24 24.68 3.97
C GLN A 60 39.80 24.57 2.54
N LYS A 61 38.96 24.80 1.54
CA LYS A 61 39.36 25.41 0.28
C LYS A 61 38.26 26.37 -0.18
N ASP A 62 38.61 27.65 -0.21
CA ASP A 62 37.92 28.70 -0.94
C ASP A 62 38.20 28.54 -2.44
N GLY A 63 37.21 28.78 -3.28
CA GLY A 63 37.36 28.88 -4.72
C GLY A 63 36.02 29.24 -5.34
N GLN A 64 35.86 30.53 -5.58
CA GLN A 64 34.80 31.06 -6.45
C GLN A 64 35.10 30.70 -7.90
N ASP A 65 34.13 30.15 -8.60
CA ASP A 65 33.97 30.26 -10.06
C ASP A 65 32.49 30.20 -10.41
N GLU A 66 32.02 31.26 -11.04
CA GLU A 66 30.69 31.37 -11.64
C GLU A 66 30.62 30.49 -12.90
N PRO A 67 29.55 29.75 -13.14
CA PRO A 67 29.36 29.05 -14.41
C PRO A 67 28.59 29.91 -15.41
N THR A 68 29.17 30.03 -16.58
CA THR A 68 28.69 30.58 -17.82
C THR A 68 27.37 29.95 -18.28
N GLU A 69 26.42 30.78 -18.67
CA GLU A 69 25.15 30.40 -19.27
C GLU A 69 25.31 29.56 -20.55
N SER A 70 24.70 28.38 -20.56
CA SER A 70 24.41 27.65 -21.80
C SER A 70 22.96 27.17 -21.78
N THR A 71 22.22 27.65 -22.73
CA THR A 71 20.91 27.32 -23.32
C THR A 71 19.97 26.34 -22.58
N PRO A 72 18.69 26.71 -22.38
CA PRO A 72 17.78 25.95 -21.53
C PRO A 72 17.21 24.71 -22.24
N GLN A 73 17.59 23.53 -21.80
CA GLN A 73 16.79 22.33 -21.99
C GLN A 73 15.85 22.17 -20.78
N GLN A 74 14.54 22.33 -21.00
CA GLN A 74 13.52 21.88 -20.08
C GLN A 74 13.51 20.33 -20.11
N PRO A 75 13.35 19.59 -19.03
CA PRO A 75 12.60 19.73 -17.80
C PRO A 75 13.28 19.11 -16.56
N LEU A 76 14.06 19.87 -15.85
CA LEU A 76 14.81 19.43 -14.66
C LEU A 76 13.99 19.46 -13.35
N TYR A 77 12.73 19.92 -13.41
CA TYR A 77 11.98 20.24 -12.18
C TYR A 77 11.48 18.98 -11.44
N HIS A 78 11.08 17.94 -12.15
CA HIS A 78 10.57 16.71 -11.53
C HIS A 78 11.68 15.88 -10.90
N ASP A 79 12.82 15.77 -11.57
CA ASP A 79 13.95 14.93 -11.13
C ASP A 79 14.52 15.42 -9.80
N SER A 80 14.69 16.73 -9.64
CA SER A 80 15.23 17.31 -8.39
C SER A 80 14.32 17.08 -7.19
N ARG A 81 13.01 17.05 -7.35
CA ARG A 81 12.07 16.80 -6.26
C ARG A 81 11.94 15.33 -5.91
N VAL A 82 12.00 14.41 -6.90
CA VAL A 82 12.11 12.98 -6.64
C VAL A 82 13.41 12.68 -5.92
N ALA A 83 14.53 13.25 -6.38
CA ALA A 83 15.83 13.15 -5.71
C ALA A 83 15.78 13.63 -4.25
N LYS A 84 15.10 14.74 -3.98
CA LYS A 84 14.82 15.22 -2.61
C LYS A 84 14.04 14.19 -1.78
N SER A 85 13.06 13.51 -2.39
CA SER A 85 12.29 12.46 -1.71
C SER A 85 13.17 11.25 -1.38
N LEU A 86 14.06 10.84 -2.30
CA LEU A 86 15.01 9.74 -2.07
C LEU A 86 16.03 10.08 -0.99
N SER A 87 16.57 11.29 -0.99
CA SER A 87 17.47 11.79 0.07
C SER A 87 16.76 11.83 1.43
N ALA A 88 15.48 12.24 1.48
CA ALA A 88 14.70 12.20 2.70
C ALA A 88 14.49 10.76 3.21
N LEU A 89 14.26 9.79 2.32
CA LEU A 89 14.16 8.36 2.68
C LEU A 89 15.49 7.84 3.24
N LYS A 90 16.61 8.18 2.62
CA LYS A 90 17.97 7.86 3.12
C LYS A 90 18.18 8.41 4.53
N THR A 91 17.76 9.64 4.79
CA THR A 91 17.84 10.24 6.13
C THR A 91 17.03 9.45 7.16
N LEU A 92 15.96 8.77 6.74
CA LEU A 92 15.15 7.86 7.57
C LEU A 92 15.76 6.45 7.72
N GLY A 93 16.90 6.18 7.09
CA GLY A 93 17.57 4.88 7.11
C GLY A 93 17.08 3.92 6.02
N LEU A 94 16.32 4.41 5.03
CA LEU A 94 15.85 3.63 3.88
C LEU A 94 16.68 4.01 2.66
N ILE A 95 17.70 3.21 2.34
CA ILE A 95 18.51 3.45 1.16
C ILE A 95 17.80 2.90 -0.07
N SER A 96 17.63 3.74 -1.08
CA SER A 96 17.00 3.36 -2.34
C SER A 96 18.05 2.85 -3.33
N ILE A 97 17.71 1.85 -4.13
CA ILE A 97 18.46 1.46 -5.34
C ILE A 97 17.61 1.92 -6.51
N VAL A 98 18.20 2.71 -7.40
CA VAL A 98 17.51 3.26 -8.57
C VAL A 98 17.92 2.46 -9.81
N VAL A 99 16.97 1.88 -10.51
CA VAL A 99 17.17 1.27 -11.83
C VAL A 99 16.61 2.22 -12.88
N VAL A 100 17.42 2.54 -13.88
CA VAL A 100 17.05 3.48 -14.93
C VAL A 100 16.32 2.74 -16.03
N ASP A 101 15.10 3.16 -16.33
CA ASP A 101 14.30 2.67 -17.45
C ASP A 101 14.30 3.69 -18.59
N CYS A 102 14.56 3.23 -19.79
CA CYS A 102 14.54 4.03 -21.02
C CYS A 102 13.69 3.34 -22.11
N ASP A 103 12.50 2.88 -21.73
CA ASP A 103 11.55 2.33 -22.69
C ASP A 103 11.18 3.39 -23.75
N GLY A 104 11.07 2.94 -25.01
CA GLY A 104 10.69 3.80 -26.12
C GLY A 104 11.85 4.60 -26.75
N VAL A 105 13.09 4.36 -26.36
CA VAL A 105 14.26 4.87 -27.09
C VAL A 105 14.54 3.98 -28.28
N ASP A 106 14.19 4.48 -29.48
CA ASP A 106 14.52 3.82 -30.75
C ASP A 106 16.01 3.98 -31.06
N GLY A 107 16.62 2.98 -31.64
CA GLY A 107 18.02 3.04 -32.09
C GLY A 107 18.79 1.76 -31.83
N SER A 108 20.09 1.79 -32.19
CA SER A 108 21.03 0.72 -31.91
C SER A 108 21.29 0.56 -30.42
N ASP A 109 21.71 -0.62 -29.96
CA ASP A 109 22.06 -0.85 -28.55
C ASP A 109 23.09 0.15 -28.02
N SER A 110 24.00 0.61 -28.87
CA SER A 110 25.02 1.60 -28.50
C SER A 110 24.40 3.00 -28.26
N GLU A 111 23.40 3.40 -29.04
CA GLU A 111 22.69 4.67 -28.89
C GLU A 111 21.80 4.63 -27.66
N ARG A 112 21.03 3.54 -27.47
CA ARG A 112 20.22 3.30 -26.30
C ARG A 112 21.06 3.34 -25.03
N ARG A 113 22.21 2.66 -25.02
CA ARG A 113 23.13 2.68 -23.89
C ARG A 113 23.60 4.09 -23.53
N ARG A 114 23.99 4.91 -24.52
CA ARG A 114 24.39 6.31 -24.28
C ARG A 114 23.29 7.11 -23.58
N VAL A 115 22.04 6.91 -23.99
CA VAL A 115 20.90 7.56 -23.36
C VAL A 115 20.72 7.07 -21.93
N ILE A 116 20.79 5.77 -21.70
CA ILE A 116 20.65 5.18 -20.35
C ILE A 116 21.75 5.68 -19.42
N ASP A 117 23.01 5.68 -19.87
CA ASP A 117 24.14 6.16 -19.08
C ASP A 117 24.02 7.67 -18.78
N ALA A 118 23.59 8.48 -19.76
CA ALA A 118 23.34 9.90 -19.54
C ALA A 118 22.23 10.14 -18.52
N GLN A 119 21.14 9.36 -18.57
CA GLN A 119 20.05 9.47 -17.58
C GLN A 119 20.51 9.02 -16.19
N ALA A 120 21.31 7.95 -16.09
CA ALA A 120 21.84 7.49 -14.80
C ALA A 120 22.71 8.56 -14.14
N ASN A 121 23.62 9.18 -14.90
CA ASN A 121 24.44 10.28 -14.40
C ASN A 121 23.60 11.50 -13.98
N ARG A 122 22.61 11.89 -14.79
CA ARG A 122 21.69 12.99 -14.47
C ARG A 122 20.93 12.72 -13.16
N ILE A 123 20.47 11.50 -12.93
CA ILE A 123 19.76 11.14 -11.69
C ILE A 123 20.73 11.19 -10.51
N ALA A 124 21.95 10.70 -10.64
CA ALA A 124 22.96 10.77 -9.61
C ALA A 124 23.29 12.22 -9.23
N GLU A 125 23.56 13.06 -10.23
CA GLU A 125 23.79 14.51 -10.03
C GLU A 125 22.61 15.20 -9.33
N ALA A 126 21.38 14.86 -9.71
CA ALA A 126 20.19 15.40 -9.05
C ALA A 126 20.09 14.98 -7.57
N ILE A 127 20.53 13.77 -7.21
CA ILE A 127 20.57 13.30 -5.81
C ILE A 127 21.67 14.02 -5.05
N ASP A 128 22.84 14.18 -5.66
CA ASP A 128 24.01 14.85 -5.05
C ASP A 128 23.76 16.34 -4.75
N CYS A 129 22.83 16.98 -5.46
CA CYS A 129 22.38 18.33 -5.12
C CYS A 129 21.73 18.43 -3.73
N PHE A 130 21.23 17.33 -3.17
CA PHE A 130 20.57 17.31 -1.85
C PHE A 130 21.41 16.60 -0.77
N ASP A 131 22.41 15.82 -1.17
CA ASP A 131 23.24 15.01 -0.26
C ASP A 131 24.61 14.82 -0.91
N GLU A 132 25.64 15.55 -0.47
CA GLU A 132 26.99 15.48 -1.03
C GLU A 132 27.48 14.03 -1.11
N GLU A 133 27.88 13.58 -2.31
CA GLU A 133 28.22 12.18 -2.61
C GLU A 133 27.11 11.18 -2.22
N GLY A 134 25.84 11.60 -2.31
CA GLY A 134 24.67 10.82 -1.93
C GLY A 134 24.36 9.67 -2.86
N ALA A 135 24.80 9.71 -4.13
CA ALA A 135 24.57 8.70 -5.16
C ALA A 135 25.86 8.13 -5.73
N VAL A 136 25.78 6.98 -6.37
CA VAL A 136 26.84 6.37 -7.14
C VAL A 136 26.26 5.61 -8.34
N VAL A 137 26.78 5.89 -9.53
CA VAL A 137 26.41 5.13 -10.72
C VAL A 137 27.25 3.85 -10.77
N LEU A 138 26.59 2.69 -10.75
CA LEU A 138 27.25 1.39 -10.89
C LEU A 138 27.23 1.02 -12.38
N GLY A 139 28.41 0.84 -12.98
CA GLY A 139 28.58 0.70 -14.42
C GLY A 139 27.81 -0.48 -15.03
N THR A 140 28.12 -1.71 -14.63
CA THR A 140 27.49 -2.94 -15.17
C THR A 140 27.45 -4.05 -14.13
N PRO A 141 26.61 -3.94 -13.11
CA PRO A 141 26.50 -5.01 -12.11
C PRO A 141 25.72 -6.22 -12.63
N LEU A 142 25.12 -6.14 -13.82
CA LEU A 142 24.23 -7.13 -14.38
C LEU A 142 24.93 -7.96 -15.48
N THR A 143 24.73 -9.28 -15.45
CA THR A 143 25.21 -10.20 -16.45
C THR A 143 24.06 -10.97 -17.07
N ILE A 144 24.10 -11.09 -18.40
CA ILE A 144 23.18 -11.88 -19.20
C ILE A 144 23.79 -13.26 -19.37
N GLY A 145 23.20 -14.28 -18.75
CA GLY A 145 23.59 -15.66 -18.89
C GLY A 145 23.10 -16.27 -20.19
N ASP A 146 23.76 -17.36 -20.62
CA ASP A 146 23.29 -18.15 -21.76
C ASP A 146 22.08 -18.98 -21.39
N SER A 147 20.99 -18.80 -22.12
CA SER A 147 19.74 -19.54 -21.98
C SER A 147 19.79 -21.01 -22.38
N VAL A 148 20.97 -21.63 -22.32
CA VAL A 148 21.16 -23.05 -22.64
C VAL A 148 20.84 -23.91 -21.43
N GLY A 149 19.57 -24.03 -21.14
CA GLY A 149 19.11 -25.16 -20.38
C GLY A 149 18.40 -24.86 -19.08
N LYS A 150 17.10 -24.96 -19.17
CA LYS A 150 16.20 -25.37 -18.05
C LYS A 150 15.75 -24.27 -17.11
N GLY A 151 14.95 -23.37 -17.63
CA GLY A 151 14.01 -22.61 -16.80
C GLY A 151 13.08 -23.57 -16.05
N THR A 152 13.22 -23.64 -14.76
CA THR A 152 12.38 -24.47 -13.89
C THR A 152 11.24 -23.69 -13.26
N SER A 153 11.18 -22.38 -13.47
CA SER A 153 10.14 -21.53 -12.87
C SER A 153 9.56 -20.55 -13.88
N PRO A 154 8.25 -20.53 -14.11
CA PRO A 154 7.58 -19.55 -14.97
C PRO A 154 7.64 -18.12 -14.43
N TYR A 155 8.15 -17.93 -13.22
CA TYR A 155 8.20 -16.64 -12.53
C TYR A 155 9.55 -15.94 -12.59
N VAL A 156 10.55 -16.57 -13.20
CA VAL A 156 11.93 -16.09 -13.20
C VAL A 156 12.46 -16.13 -14.62
N SER A 157 12.75 -14.97 -15.19
CA SER A 157 13.66 -14.87 -16.32
C SER A 157 15.05 -15.24 -15.81
N GLU A 158 15.55 -16.42 -16.15
CA GLU A 158 16.79 -16.97 -15.61
C GLU A 158 18.03 -16.38 -16.27
N ASP A 159 17.82 -15.48 -17.23
CA ASP A 159 18.87 -15.02 -18.12
C ASP A 159 19.64 -13.79 -17.61
N LEU A 160 19.14 -13.13 -16.53
CA LEU A 160 19.77 -11.95 -15.97
C LEU A 160 20.07 -12.13 -14.49
N PHE A 161 21.31 -11.88 -14.09
CA PHE A 161 21.76 -11.98 -12.70
C PHE A 161 22.76 -10.89 -12.33
N VAL A 162 22.95 -10.66 -11.04
CA VAL A 162 23.89 -9.68 -10.50
C VAL A 162 25.23 -10.36 -10.26
N THR A 163 26.28 -9.92 -10.95
CA THR A 163 27.64 -10.47 -10.81
C THR A 163 28.45 -9.63 -9.82
N ASP A 164 28.41 -8.31 -9.93
CA ASP A 164 29.14 -7.44 -9.02
C ASP A 164 28.29 -7.08 -7.79
N SER A 165 28.13 -8.08 -6.93
CA SER A 165 27.44 -7.91 -5.66
C SER A 165 28.28 -7.11 -4.65
N SER A 166 29.61 -7.09 -4.79
CA SER A 166 30.51 -6.42 -3.86
C SER A 166 30.40 -4.91 -3.98
N SER A 167 30.43 -4.35 -5.17
CA SER A 167 30.27 -2.91 -5.40
C SER A 167 28.87 -2.42 -4.98
N LEU A 168 27.82 -3.23 -5.23
CA LEU A 168 26.47 -2.91 -4.77
C LEU A 168 26.39 -2.87 -3.23
N LEU A 169 26.89 -3.90 -2.55
CA LEU A 169 26.85 -3.97 -1.09
C LEU A 169 27.74 -2.90 -0.45
N GLN A 170 28.90 -2.60 -1.03
CA GLN A 170 29.77 -1.52 -0.56
C GLN A 170 29.06 -0.17 -0.64
N SER A 171 28.40 0.11 -1.77
CA SER A 171 27.62 1.36 -1.92
C SER A 171 26.54 1.50 -0.86
N LEU A 172 25.82 0.41 -0.55
CA LEU A 172 24.80 0.39 0.50
C LEU A 172 25.41 0.57 1.90
N GLN A 173 26.60 0.01 2.16
CA GLN A 173 27.32 0.19 3.44
C GLN A 173 27.81 1.63 3.63
N ASP A 174 28.25 2.24 2.53
CA ASP A 174 28.66 3.65 2.51
C ASP A 174 27.46 4.61 2.55
N GLU A 175 26.26 4.07 2.74
CA GLU A 175 25.00 4.80 2.74
C GLU A 175 24.77 5.61 1.43
N LYS A 176 25.32 5.20 0.29
CA LYS A 176 25.10 5.81 -1.02
C LYS A 176 23.87 5.20 -1.69
N ILE A 177 23.22 5.97 -2.55
CA ILE A 177 22.10 5.50 -3.40
C ILE A 177 22.69 4.96 -4.71
N PRO A 178 22.71 3.62 -4.95
CA PRO A 178 23.18 3.07 -6.20
C PRO A 178 22.21 3.42 -7.32
N VAL A 179 22.70 3.96 -8.42
CA VAL A 179 21.98 4.18 -9.67
C VAL A 179 22.50 3.18 -10.70
N ILE A 180 21.64 2.30 -11.15
CA ILE A 180 21.97 1.17 -11.99
C ILE A 180 21.37 1.37 -13.38
N PRO A 181 22.19 1.54 -14.42
CA PRO A 181 21.74 1.50 -15.81
C PRO A 181 21.13 0.14 -16.14
N SER A 182 20.05 0.09 -16.93
CA SER A 182 19.46 -1.16 -17.43
C SER A 182 20.28 -1.72 -18.61
N VAL A 183 21.54 -2.06 -18.32
CA VAL A 183 22.51 -2.61 -19.25
C VAL A 183 23.15 -3.83 -18.61
N GLY A 184 23.21 -4.95 -19.35
CA GLY A 184 23.86 -6.18 -18.92
C GLY A 184 25.03 -6.53 -19.81
N GLU A 185 26.05 -7.17 -19.24
CA GLU A 185 27.17 -7.75 -19.96
C GLU A 185 26.88 -9.22 -20.30
N THR A 186 27.12 -9.64 -21.55
CA THR A 186 26.96 -11.04 -21.92
C THR A 186 28.17 -11.88 -21.48
N GLU A 187 27.91 -13.02 -20.83
CA GLU A 187 28.93 -13.87 -20.23
C GLU A 187 30.00 -14.35 -21.25
N GLN A 188 29.60 -14.62 -22.50
CA GLN A 188 30.51 -15.21 -23.50
C GLN A 188 31.28 -14.18 -24.35
N SER A 189 30.73 -12.98 -24.57
CA SER A 189 31.30 -12.09 -25.61
C SER A 189 31.77 -10.73 -25.08
N ILE A 190 31.68 -10.48 -23.79
CA ILE A 190 31.97 -9.16 -23.16
C ILE A 190 31.25 -8.02 -23.92
N ALA A 191 30.10 -8.35 -24.51
CA ALA A 191 29.29 -7.38 -25.22
C ALA A 191 28.20 -6.85 -24.27
N TYR A 192 27.96 -5.56 -24.34
CA TYR A 192 26.92 -4.91 -23.56
C TYR A 192 25.60 -4.86 -24.33
N LYS A 193 24.52 -5.27 -23.71
CA LYS A 193 23.15 -5.18 -24.24
C LYS A 193 22.24 -4.43 -23.29
N CYS A 194 21.32 -3.66 -23.85
CA CYS A 194 20.24 -3.09 -23.07
C CYS A 194 19.28 -4.19 -22.63
N VAL A 195 18.92 -4.19 -21.37
CA VAL A 195 18.00 -5.14 -20.74
C VAL A 195 16.71 -4.43 -20.31
N ASP A 196 15.63 -5.18 -20.16
CA ASP A 196 14.40 -4.64 -19.58
C ASP A 196 14.66 -4.24 -18.12
N ALA A 197 14.28 -3.01 -17.75
CA ALA A 197 14.46 -2.50 -16.39
C ALA A 197 13.71 -3.34 -15.35
N ASN A 198 12.57 -3.95 -15.71
CA ASN A 198 11.83 -4.85 -14.83
C ASN A 198 12.63 -6.13 -14.53
N ASP A 199 13.30 -6.69 -15.55
CA ASP A 199 14.15 -7.87 -15.36
C ASP A 199 15.39 -7.53 -14.52
N ALA A 200 15.96 -6.33 -14.69
CA ALA A 200 17.05 -5.83 -13.86
C ALA A 200 16.62 -5.70 -12.38
N VAL A 201 15.45 -5.13 -12.11
CA VAL A 201 14.91 -5.03 -10.74
C VAL A 201 14.61 -6.41 -10.15
N LEU A 202 14.12 -7.36 -10.95
CA LEU A 202 13.89 -8.73 -10.48
C LEU A 202 15.21 -9.46 -10.16
N ALA A 203 16.26 -9.28 -10.96
CA ALA A 203 17.58 -9.82 -10.68
C ALA A 203 18.16 -9.25 -9.36
N LEU A 204 18.08 -7.93 -9.19
CA LEU A 204 18.48 -7.26 -7.95
C LEU A 204 17.66 -7.73 -6.74
N THR A 205 16.35 -7.88 -6.91
CA THR A 205 15.46 -8.37 -5.84
C THR A 205 15.85 -9.79 -5.41
N ARG A 206 16.13 -10.68 -6.37
CA ARG A 206 16.62 -12.04 -6.09
C ARG A 206 17.95 -12.03 -5.34
N GLN A 207 18.90 -11.24 -5.81
CA GLN A 207 20.21 -11.12 -5.18
C GLN A 207 20.11 -10.63 -3.73
N LEU A 208 19.39 -9.51 -3.50
CA LEU A 208 19.23 -8.91 -2.19
C LEU A 208 18.40 -9.76 -1.22
N SER A 209 17.53 -10.61 -1.74
CA SER A 209 16.77 -11.59 -0.94
C SER A 209 17.52 -12.90 -0.70
N GLY A 210 18.74 -13.02 -1.20
CA GLY A 210 19.55 -14.23 -1.06
C GLY A 210 19.01 -15.43 -1.87
N LEU A 211 18.20 -15.16 -2.92
CA LEU A 211 17.58 -16.18 -3.78
C LEU A 211 18.33 -16.40 -5.10
N GLN A 212 19.39 -15.65 -5.35
CA GLN A 212 20.24 -15.85 -6.51
C GLN A 212 21.25 -16.95 -6.22
N PHE A 213 21.08 -18.09 -6.87
CA PHE A 213 22.04 -19.21 -6.86
C PHE A 213 22.84 -19.18 -8.16
N LEU A 214 24.02 -18.64 -8.11
CA LEU A 214 25.05 -18.93 -9.13
C LEU A 214 25.50 -20.35 -8.84
N GLY A 215 25.48 -21.25 -9.83
CA GLY A 215 25.79 -22.69 -9.68
C GLY A 215 27.18 -23.04 -9.12
N GLN A 216 27.87 -22.08 -8.58
CA GLN A 216 29.11 -22.24 -7.81
C GLN A 216 28.84 -21.84 -6.34
N PRO A 217 29.44 -22.57 -5.38
CA PRO A 217 29.37 -22.16 -4.00
C PRO A 217 29.99 -20.77 -3.86
N MET A 218 29.24 -19.80 -3.37
CA MET A 218 29.80 -18.48 -3.01
C MET A 218 30.89 -18.74 -1.97
N GLU A 219 32.14 -18.63 -2.36
CA GLU A 219 33.30 -18.86 -1.47
C GLU A 219 33.40 -17.77 -0.41
N ASP A 220 32.77 -16.61 -0.63
CA ASP A 220 32.88 -15.50 0.28
C ASP A 220 31.73 -15.49 1.32
N LYS A 221 32.02 -16.10 2.47
CA LYS A 221 31.10 -16.16 3.63
C LYS A 221 30.68 -14.75 4.09
N HIS A 222 31.50 -13.72 3.85
CA HIS A 222 31.20 -12.34 4.20
C HIS A 222 30.05 -11.77 3.39
N ILE A 223 30.05 -11.99 2.06
CA ILE A 223 28.97 -11.54 1.16
C ILE A 223 27.65 -12.22 1.53
N VAL A 224 27.65 -13.52 1.78
CA VAL A 224 26.46 -14.26 2.21
C VAL A 224 25.89 -13.72 3.52
N GLN A 225 26.74 -13.37 4.47
CA GLN A 225 26.31 -12.83 5.75
C GLN A 225 25.77 -11.40 5.61
N GLN A 226 26.33 -10.59 4.72
CA GLN A 226 25.85 -9.23 4.43
C GLN A 226 24.52 -9.23 3.69
N LEU A 227 24.33 -10.12 2.71
CA LEU A 227 23.05 -10.30 2.01
C LEU A 227 21.94 -10.72 2.98
N LYS A 228 22.24 -11.60 3.94
CA LYS A 228 21.28 -11.96 5.01
C LYS A 228 20.90 -10.81 5.93
N ALA A 229 21.73 -9.77 6.01
CA ALA A 229 21.47 -8.56 6.78
C ALA A 229 20.71 -7.49 5.98
N THR A 230 20.53 -7.69 4.66
CA THR A 230 19.85 -6.76 3.76
C THR A 230 18.40 -7.21 3.60
N GLU A 231 17.46 -6.33 3.83
CA GLU A 231 16.04 -6.58 3.64
C GLU A 231 15.46 -5.61 2.60
N VAL A 232 14.90 -6.15 1.53
CA VAL A 232 14.17 -5.35 0.54
C VAL A 232 12.78 -5.04 1.08
N TYR A 233 12.56 -3.79 1.39
CA TYR A 233 11.41 -3.33 2.12
C TYR A 233 10.24 -2.94 1.24
N ARG A 234 10.56 -2.24 0.13
CA ARG A 234 9.59 -1.64 -0.78
C ARG A 234 10.11 -1.68 -2.20
N LEU A 235 9.17 -1.86 -3.10
CA LEU A 235 9.35 -1.62 -4.52
C LEU A 235 8.65 -0.31 -4.88
N ILE A 236 9.31 0.57 -5.62
CA ILE A 236 8.75 1.82 -6.12
C ILE A 236 8.82 1.76 -7.64
N ILE A 237 7.67 1.86 -8.30
CA ILE A 237 7.54 1.94 -9.76
C ILE A 237 7.09 3.35 -10.09
N LEU A 238 7.97 4.11 -10.72
CA LEU A 238 7.69 5.46 -11.23
C LEU A 238 7.37 5.36 -12.71
N ASP A 239 6.12 5.52 -13.08
CA ASP A 239 5.64 5.43 -14.45
C ASP A 239 4.71 6.62 -14.75
N PRO A 240 4.83 7.29 -15.92
CA PRO A 240 3.94 8.40 -16.30
C PRO A 240 2.45 8.04 -16.24
N VAL A 241 2.07 6.79 -16.52
CA VAL A 241 0.67 6.34 -16.45
C VAL A 241 0.15 6.23 -15.02
N GLY A 242 1.05 6.09 -14.03
CA GLY A 242 0.73 6.03 -12.61
C GLY A 242 0.04 4.75 -12.17
N GLY A 243 -0.82 4.89 -11.15
CA GLY A 243 -1.48 3.76 -10.50
C GLY A 243 -2.46 3.01 -11.40
N VAL A 244 -2.72 1.76 -11.05
CA VAL A 244 -3.56 0.80 -11.81
C VAL A 244 -5.00 1.30 -11.92
N PRO A 245 -5.58 1.42 -13.12
CA PRO A 245 -6.97 1.85 -13.30
C PRO A 245 -7.99 0.80 -12.82
N ALA A 246 -9.16 1.26 -12.39
CA ALA A 246 -10.25 0.44 -11.93
C ALA A 246 -11.59 1.03 -12.39
N ASN A 247 -12.20 0.44 -13.40
CA ASN A 247 -13.45 0.94 -14.01
C ASN A 247 -14.66 0.82 -13.07
N ASN A 248 -14.61 -0.12 -12.13
CA ASN A 248 -15.70 -0.41 -11.19
C ASN A 248 -15.54 0.34 -9.85
N ARG A 249 -14.63 1.32 -9.75
CA ARG A 249 -14.36 2.06 -8.52
C ARG A 249 -14.57 3.55 -8.70
N ALA A 250 -15.20 4.18 -7.71
CA ALA A 250 -15.48 5.62 -7.72
C ALA A 250 -14.21 6.49 -7.91
N THR A 251 -13.04 5.97 -7.54
CA THR A 251 -11.75 6.65 -7.72
C THR A 251 -11.17 6.49 -9.12
N GLY A 252 -11.75 5.63 -9.97
CA GLY A 252 -11.19 5.24 -11.25
C GLY A 252 -9.86 4.46 -11.18
N ARG A 253 -9.35 4.19 -9.96
CA ARG A 253 -8.06 3.52 -9.74
C ARG A 253 -8.06 2.64 -8.50
N TYR A 254 -7.17 1.65 -8.49
CA TYR A 254 -6.88 0.85 -7.30
C TYR A 254 -5.99 1.65 -6.33
N MET A 255 -6.56 2.22 -5.28
CA MET A 255 -5.76 2.85 -4.21
C MET A 255 -4.96 1.82 -3.42
N PHE A 256 -5.55 0.66 -3.22
CA PHE A 256 -4.94 -0.53 -2.64
C PHE A 256 -5.27 -1.73 -3.52
N LEU A 257 -4.25 -2.53 -3.84
CA LEU A 257 -4.35 -3.71 -4.68
C LEU A 257 -3.86 -4.94 -3.91
N ASN A 258 -4.77 -5.87 -3.65
CA ASN A 258 -4.47 -7.21 -3.14
C ASN A 258 -4.15 -8.12 -4.32
N LEU A 259 -2.86 -8.31 -4.62
CA LEU A 259 -2.42 -9.06 -5.79
C LEU A 259 -2.85 -10.54 -5.78
N GLU A 260 -2.95 -11.15 -4.61
CA GLU A 260 -3.40 -12.55 -4.50
C GLU A 260 -4.87 -12.71 -4.95
N GLN A 261 -5.71 -11.71 -4.66
CA GLN A 261 -7.14 -11.77 -4.94
C GLN A 261 -7.54 -11.08 -6.24
N GLU A 262 -6.92 -9.93 -6.54
CA GLU A 262 -7.44 -9.00 -7.56
C GLU A 262 -6.61 -9.00 -8.86
N TYR A 263 -5.43 -9.66 -8.90
CA TYR A 263 -4.54 -9.61 -10.07
C TYR A 263 -5.19 -10.15 -11.35
N GLU A 264 -5.88 -11.27 -11.28
CA GLU A 264 -6.51 -11.90 -12.44
C GLU A 264 -7.64 -11.01 -13.01
N GLU A 265 -8.39 -10.33 -12.15
CA GLU A 265 -9.42 -9.37 -12.56
C GLU A 265 -8.80 -8.14 -13.22
N VAL A 266 -7.73 -7.59 -12.63
CA VAL A 266 -6.98 -6.47 -13.21
C VAL A 266 -6.46 -6.82 -14.59
N THR A 267 -5.82 -7.98 -14.73
CA THR A 267 -5.24 -8.43 -16.00
C THR A 267 -6.32 -8.59 -17.06
N ARG A 268 -7.44 -9.22 -16.72
CA ARG A 268 -8.59 -9.41 -17.63
C ARG A 268 -9.17 -8.06 -18.07
N SER A 269 -9.47 -7.16 -17.11
CA SER A 269 -10.07 -5.85 -17.41
C SER A 269 -9.16 -5.00 -18.31
N LEU A 270 -7.85 -4.98 -18.07
CA LEU A 270 -6.90 -4.25 -18.90
C LEU A 270 -6.77 -4.85 -20.30
N THR A 271 -6.75 -6.19 -20.39
CA THR A 271 -6.67 -6.89 -21.69
C THR A 271 -7.95 -6.67 -22.50
N GLU A 272 -9.13 -6.80 -21.92
CA GLU A 272 -10.41 -6.52 -22.56
C GLU A 272 -10.53 -5.07 -23.01
N SER A 273 -10.08 -4.12 -22.18
CA SER A 273 -10.05 -2.70 -22.53
C SER A 273 -9.10 -2.41 -23.69
N THR A 274 -7.99 -3.14 -23.79
CA THR A 274 -7.06 -3.04 -24.92
C THR A 274 -7.67 -3.59 -26.21
N LEU A 275 -8.39 -4.71 -26.14
CA LEU A 275 -9.04 -5.34 -27.31
C LEU A 275 -10.24 -4.52 -27.80
N ASN A 276 -10.97 -3.87 -26.88
CA ASN A 276 -12.15 -3.06 -27.18
C ASN A 276 -11.81 -1.60 -27.53
N SER A 277 -10.58 -1.16 -27.33
CA SER A 277 -10.13 0.16 -27.78
C SER A 277 -10.06 0.12 -29.30
N ASP A 278 -11.13 0.65 -29.92
CA ASP A 278 -11.16 0.90 -31.38
C ASP A 278 -9.87 1.59 -31.82
N SER A 279 -9.45 1.31 -33.06
CA SER A 279 -8.31 1.90 -33.77
C SER A 279 -8.23 3.45 -33.74
N LYS A 280 -9.14 4.09 -33.05
CA LYS A 280 -9.24 5.55 -32.88
C LYS A 280 -8.39 6.15 -31.77
N ASN A 281 -7.95 5.34 -30.77
CA ASN A 281 -7.13 5.81 -29.64
C ASN A 281 -5.96 4.85 -29.32
N PRO A 282 -4.88 4.88 -30.11
CA PRO A 282 -3.72 4.02 -29.90
C PRO A 282 -3.02 4.29 -28.55
N GLY A 283 -3.16 5.48 -27.97
CA GLY A 283 -2.58 5.84 -26.69
C GLY A 283 -3.14 5.01 -25.51
N THR A 284 -4.43 4.70 -25.52
CA THR A 284 -5.06 3.91 -24.44
C THR A 284 -4.55 2.46 -24.41
N ALA A 285 -4.30 1.86 -25.56
CA ALA A 285 -3.75 0.51 -25.64
C ALA A 285 -2.32 0.46 -25.07
N GLN A 286 -1.49 1.44 -25.39
CA GLN A 286 -0.13 1.57 -24.88
C GLN A 286 -0.14 1.81 -23.34
N GLU A 287 -1.00 2.70 -22.83
CA GLU A 287 -1.15 2.92 -21.39
C GLU A 287 -1.57 1.65 -20.64
N ASN A 288 -2.54 0.89 -21.19
CA ASN A 288 -2.96 -0.39 -20.60
C ASN A 288 -1.82 -1.41 -20.57
N GLN A 289 -0.97 -1.44 -21.59
CA GLN A 289 0.21 -2.31 -21.64
C GLN A 289 1.21 -1.93 -20.53
N HIS A 290 1.45 -0.64 -20.29
CA HIS A 290 2.27 -0.18 -19.17
C HIS A 290 1.67 -0.61 -17.83
N HIS A 291 0.37 -0.45 -17.63
CA HIS A 291 -0.29 -0.91 -16.40
C HIS A 291 -0.18 -2.43 -16.18
N LEU A 292 -0.29 -3.23 -17.25
CA LEU A 292 -0.09 -4.68 -17.20
C LEU A 292 1.34 -5.03 -16.78
N ARG A 293 2.35 -4.42 -17.43
CA ARG A 293 3.78 -4.61 -17.10
C ARG A 293 4.06 -4.25 -15.65
N ASN A 294 3.59 -3.09 -15.18
CA ASN A 294 3.78 -2.62 -13.81
C ASN A 294 3.13 -3.55 -12.79
N SER A 295 1.92 -4.03 -13.06
CA SER A 295 1.21 -4.97 -12.19
C SER A 295 1.90 -6.34 -12.14
N GLN A 296 2.38 -6.83 -13.30
CA GLN A 296 3.13 -8.07 -13.40
C GLN A 296 4.47 -7.97 -12.67
N MET A 297 5.18 -6.86 -12.83
CA MET A 297 6.42 -6.57 -12.13
C MET A 297 6.22 -6.58 -10.61
N ALA A 298 5.20 -5.84 -10.13
CA ALA A 298 4.86 -5.82 -8.71
C ALA A 298 4.55 -7.23 -8.18
N ARG A 299 3.77 -8.04 -8.92
CA ARG A 299 3.44 -9.43 -8.54
C ARG A 299 4.69 -10.31 -8.44
N LYS A 300 5.54 -10.29 -9.49
CA LYS A 300 6.78 -11.09 -9.53
C LYS A 300 7.73 -10.69 -8.40
N ALA A 301 8.00 -9.41 -8.22
CA ALA A 301 8.91 -8.93 -7.17
C ALA A 301 8.39 -9.26 -5.77
N LEU A 302 7.10 -9.01 -5.50
CA LEU A 302 6.51 -9.29 -4.19
C LEU A 302 6.39 -10.79 -3.89
N SER A 303 6.38 -11.66 -4.90
CA SER A 303 6.44 -13.12 -4.69
C SER A 303 7.79 -13.57 -4.13
N LEU A 304 8.86 -12.84 -4.43
CA LEU A 304 10.23 -13.10 -3.96
C LEU A 304 10.50 -12.48 -2.57
N LEU A 305 9.65 -11.57 -2.13
CA LEU A 305 9.83 -10.77 -0.92
C LEU A 305 8.94 -11.27 0.23
N PRO A 306 9.27 -10.93 1.49
CA PRO A 306 8.39 -11.19 2.62
C PRO A 306 6.99 -10.59 2.43
N SER A 307 5.97 -11.20 3.03
CA SER A 307 4.58 -10.72 2.97
C SER A 307 4.38 -9.30 3.55
N THR A 308 5.35 -8.82 4.31
CA THR A 308 5.40 -7.46 4.86
C THR A 308 5.80 -6.41 3.83
N SER A 309 6.40 -6.82 2.71
CA SER A 309 6.81 -5.92 1.64
C SER A 309 5.61 -5.43 0.84
N SER A 310 5.76 -4.28 0.18
CA SER A 310 4.75 -3.72 -0.71
C SER A 310 5.38 -3.04 -1.92
N ALA A 311 4.58 -2.84 -2.96
CA ALA A 311 4.95 -2.07 -4.14
C ALA A 311 4.10 -0.80 -4.22
N ILE A 312 4.72 0.29 -4.64
CA ILE A 312 4.06 1.56 -4.92
C ILE A 312 4.20 1.83 -6.41
N ILE A 313 3.08 1.96 -7.10
CA ILE A 313 3.02 2.34 -8.51
C ILE A 313 2.48 3.76 -8.55
N THR A 314 3.28 4.72 -9.02
CA THR A 314 2.93 6.14 -8.97
C THR A 314 3.57 6.92 -10.11
N THR A 315 3.11 8.15 -10.33
CA THR A 315 3.76 9.03 -11.29
C THR A 315 4.98 9.73 -10.68
N PRO A 316 5.99 10.10 -11.50
CA PRO A 316 7.08 10.98 -11.05
C PRO A 316 6.57 12.29 -10.44
N LYS A 317 5.47 12.83 -10.98
CA LYS A 317 4.82 14.05 -10.49
C LYS A 317 4.27 13.90 -9.07
N ASP A 318 3.58 12.79 -8.78
CA ASP A 318 3.09 12.50 -7.43
C ASP A 318 4.24 12.21 -6.46
N ALA A 319 5.27 11.48 -6.92
CA ALA A 319 6.47 11.20 -6.13
C ALA A 319 7.25 12.50 -5.79
N ALA A 320 7.23 13.48 -6.69
CA ALA A 320 7.78 14.80 -6.49
C ALA A 320 6.93 15.70 -5.58
N ASN A 321 5.72 15.28 -5.23
CA ASN A 321 4.74 16.06 -4.46
C ASN A 321 4.38 17.42 -5.12
N GLU A 322 4.28 17.43 -6.44
CA GLU A 322 3.89 18.61 -7.19
C GLU A 322 2.38 18.77 -7.22
N ARG A 323 1.85 19.54 -6.28
CA ARG A 323 0.46 19.98 -6.32
C ARG A 323 0.40 21.47 -6.64
N PRO A 324 -0.58 21.91 -7.45
CA PRO A 324 -0.82 23.32 -7.65
C PRO A 324 -1.06 24.01 -6.31
N GLN A 325 -0.42 25.16 -6.14
CA GLN A 325 -0.49 25.97 -4.92
C GLN A 325 -1.91 26.49 -4.62
N GLU A 326 -2.78 26.49 -5.63
CA GLU A 326 -4.16 27.00 -5.57
C GLU A 326 -5.13 26.10 -4.77
N GLU A 327 -4.79 24.83 -4.52
CA GLU A 327 -5.64 23.91 -3.73
C GLU A 327 -5.49 24.08 -2.21
N ALA A 328 -4.55 24.90 -1.75
CA ALA A 328 -4.30 25.11 -0.32
C ALA A 328 -5.40 25.95 0.37
N ASP A 329 -6.23 26.66 -0.40
CA ASP A 329 -7.15 27.68 0.12
C ASP A 329 -8.65 27.29 0.06
N SER A 330 -8.99 26.06 -0.35
CA SER A 330 -10.38 25.60 -0.26
C SER A 330 -10.73 25.31 1.21
N GLY A 331 -11.48 26.22 1.79
CA GLY A 331 -11.81 26.39 3.21
C GLY A 331 -12.53 25.27 3.97
N TRP A 332 -12.17 24.02 3.78
CA TRP A 332 -12.69 22.89 4.56
C TRP A 332 -11.62 22.32 5.48
N PRO A 333 -11.70 22.56 6.81
CA PRO A 333 -10.62 22.24 7.75
C PRO A 333 -10.41 20.75 8.02
N TYR A 334 -11.25 19.85 7.52
CA TYR A 334 -11.25 18.45 7.95
C TYR A 334 -10.33 17.50 7.18
N VAL A 335 -9.74 17.90 6.05
CA VAL A 335 -8.94 17.00 5.20
C VAL A 335 -7.53 17.54 4.89
N SER A 336 -7.17 18.72 5.40
CA SER A 336 -5.97 19.45 5.00
C SER A 336 -4.64 18.83 5.46
N THR A 337 -4.61 18.06 6.53
CA THR A 337 -3.37 17.48 7.06
C THR A 337 -2.78 16.38 6.18
N ARG A 338 -3.62 15.59 5.49
CA ARG A 338 -3.16 14.55 4.56
C ARG A 338 -2.74 15.09 3.19
N ARG A 339 -3.24 16.26 2.79
CA ARG A 339 -2.90 16.89 1.51
C ARG A 339 -1.50 17.51 1.47
N LYS A 340 -0.90 17.80 2.62
CA LYS A 340 0.44 18.42 2.73
C LYS A 340 1.60 17.42 2.71
N LEU A 341 1.33 16.11 2.83
CA LEU A 341 2.36 15.08 2.88
C LEU A 341 2.72 14.56 1.51
N ASN A 342 4.00 14.30 1.27
CA ASN A 342 4.47 13.58 0.10
C ASN A 342 3.83 12.18 0.07
N PRO A 343 2.99 11.83 -0.94
CA PRO A 343 2.27 10.56 -0.96
C PRO A 343 3.22 9.36 -0.97
N LEU A 344 4.36 9.47 -1.65
CA LEU A 344 5.38 8.43 -1.69
C LEU A 344 5.94 8.16 -0.29
N ILE A 345 6.38 9.21 0.41
CA ILE A 345 6.92 9.08 1.78
C ILE A 345 5.86 8.54 2.72
N HIS A 346 4.61 9.04 2.64
CA HIS A 346 3.52 8.55 3.47
C HIS A 346 3.26 7.06 3.27
N ASN A 347 3.12 6.61 2.02
CA ASN A 347 2.84 5.20 1.70
C ASN A 347 3.99 4.29 2.14
N LEU A 348 5.24 4.73 1.93
CA LEU A 348 6.42 3.97 2.34
C LEU A 348 6.51 3.79 3.85
N LEU A 349 6.27 4.85 4.60
CA LEU A 349 6.45 4.84 6.05
C LEU A 349 5.27 4.21 6.79
N THR A 350 4.05 4.48 6.36
CA THR A 350 2.84 3.98 7.04
C THR A 350 2.37 2.63 6.53
N ASP A 351 2.87 2.20 5.36
CA ASP A 351 2.42 1.00 4.66
C ASP A 351 0.91 1.00 4.36
N LYS A 352 0.38 2.21 4.13
CA LYS A 352 -1.04 2.46 3.84
C LYS A 352 -1.17 3.38 2.64
N PRO A 353 -2.22 3.22 1.83
CA PRO A 353 -2.50 4.17 0.77
C PRO A 353 -2.80 5.56 1.37
N ALA A 354 -2.46 6.61 0.64
CA ALA A 354 -2.70 8.00 1.07
C ALA A 354 -4.19 8.28 1.34
N GLN A 355 -5.07 7.58 0.65
CA GLN A 355 -6.52 7.57 0.88
C GLN A 355 -6.97 6.13 1.07
N SER A 356 -7.92 5.90 1.98
CA SER A 356 -8.47 4.57 2.18
C SER A 356 -9.23 4.13 0.94
N SER A 357 -8.98 2.90 0.51
CA SER A 357 -9.69 2.27 -0.62
C SER A 357 -11.17 2.01 -0.35
N SER A 358 -11.60 2.12 0.90
CA SER A 358 -12.97 1.89 1.36
C SER A 358 -13.74 3.17 1.72
N LEU A 359 -13.22 4.34 1.32
CA LEU A 359 -13.97 5.59 1.51
C LEU A 359 -15.26 5.57 0.70
N PRO A 360 -16.37 6.07 1.26
CA PRO A 360 -17.59 6.30 0.50
C PRO A 360 -17.35 7.23 -0.69
N SER A 361 -18.00 6.95 -1.82
CA SER A 361 -17.85 7.72 -3.07
C SER A 361 -18.06 9.23 -2.90
N GLY A 362 -18.97 9.66 -2.04
CA GLY A 362 -19.23 11.08 -1.76
C GLY A 362 -18.11 11.81 -1.00
N ARG A 363 -17.08 11.10 -0.51
CA ARG A 363 -15.89 11.70 0.13
C ARG A 363 -14.69 11.83 -0.80
N PHE A 364 -14.80 11.31 -2.01
CA PHE A 364 -13.83 11.60 -3.06
C PHE A 364 -14.22 12.91 -3.72
N THR A 365 -13.62 14.02 -3.31
CA THR A 365 -13.76 15.28 -4.03
C THR A 365 -13.01 15.14 -5.36
N PRO A 366 -13.70 15.21 -6.50
CA PRO A 366 -13.00 15.32 -7.78
C PRO A 366 -12.26 16.66 -7.78
N VAL A 367 -10.96 16.62 -7.95
CA VAL A 367 -10.18 17.80 -8.22
C VAL A 367 -10.44 18.15 -9.69
N VAL A 368 -11.19 19.19 -9.94
CA VAL A 368 -11.44 19.69 -11.30
C VAL A 368 -10.16 20.40 -11.74
N SER A 369 -9.45 19.81 -12.69
CA SER A 369 -8.34 20.46 -13.36
C SER A 369 -8.85 21.66 -14.17
N SER A 370 -8.00 22.68 -14.36
CA SER A 370 -8.27 23.87 -15.17
C SER A 370 -8.74 23.58 -16.60
N ASN A 371 -8.59 22.36 -17.07
CA ASN A 371 -9.05 21.87 -18.39
C ASN A 371 -10.41 21.16 -18.35
N GLY A 372 -11.17 21.24 -17.24
CA GLY A 372 -12.50 20.63 -17.13
C GLY A 372 -12.50 19.11 -16.96
N ALA A 373 -11.36 18.43 -16.98
CA ALA A 373 -11.25 17.02 -16.68
C ALA A 373 -11.20 16.83 -15.16
N ALA A 374 -12.14 16.07 -14.60
CA ALA A 374 -12.12 15.67 -13.20
C ALA A 374 -10.88 14.79 -12.96
N GLN A 375 -9.78 15.38 -12.48
CA GLN A 375 -8.62 14.64 -12.02
C GLN A 375 -8.95 14.12 -10.61
N LEU A 376 -9.30 12.86 -10.54
CA LEU A 376 -9.42 12.13 -9.28
C LEU A 376 -8.04 12.11 -8.58
N GLY A 377 -8.04 12.35 -7.26
CA GLY A 377 -6.84 12.49 -6.44
C GLY A 377 -5.71 11.51 -6.72
N SER A 378 -4.62 11.56 -5.95
CA SER A 378 -3.37 10.82 -6.14
C SER A 378 -3.42 9.62 -7.11
N SER A 379 -2.64 9.65 -8.20
CA SER A 379 -2.54 8.57 -9.19
C SER A 379 -1.64 7.42 -8.70
N THR A 380 -1.74 7.07 -7.41
CA THR A 380 -0.87 6.09 -6.75
C THR A 380 -1.64 4.84 -6.35
N THR A 381 -1.10 3.67 -6.69
CA THR A 381 -1.56 2.36 -6.21
C THR A 381 -0.55 1.79 -5.22
N LEU A 382 -1.00 1.43 -4.03
CA LEU A 382 -0.24 0.59 -3.10
C LEU A 382 -0.61 -0.86 -3.34
N ALA A 383 0.29 -1.65 -3.90
CA ALA A 383 0.10 -3.07 -4.12
C ALA A 383 0.81 -3.89 -3.04
N LYS A 384 0.14 -4.93 -2.57
CA LYS A 384 0.70 -5.94 -1.66
C LYS A 384 0.50 -7.32 -2.25
N ARG A 385 1.38 -8.27 -1.89
CA ARG A 385 1.10 -9.68 -2.14
C ARG A 385 -0.31 -10.00 -1.63
N GLY A 386 -0.64 -9.49 -0.42
CA GLY A 386 -1.96 -9.63 0.16
C GLY A 386 -2.24 -11.06 0.60
N MET A 387 -3.50 -11.43 0.57
CA MET A 387 -3.96 -12.75 0.97
C MET A 387 -5.27 -13.09 0.26
N HIS A 388 -5.51 -14.38 0.12
CA HIS A 388 -6.78 -14.87 -0.38
C HIS A 388 -7.93 -14.49 0.56
N VAL A 389 -9.08 -14.12 -0.02
CA VAL A 389 -10.29 -13.81 0.73
C VAL A 389 -11.36 -14.83 0.35
N THR A 390 -11.81 -15.58 1.32
CA THR A 390 -12.96 -16.49 1.18
C THR A 390 -14.20 -15.78 1.68
N ILE A 391 -15.22 -15.70 0.82
CA ILE A 391 -16.52 -15.10 1.15
C ILE A 391 -17.57 -16.19 1.01
N LEU A 392 -18.33 -16.42 2.05
CA LEU A 392 -19.37 -17.44 2.08
C LEU A 392 -20.71 -16.83 2.50
N PRO A 393 -21.77 -16.98 1.69
CA PRO A 393 -21.78 -17.47 0.32
C PRO A 393 -21.02 -16.55 -0.64
N ASP A 394 -20.53 -17.07 -1.78
CA ASP A 394 -19.80 -16.25 -2.76
C ASP A 394 -20.74 -15.24 -3.45
N PRO A 395 -20.55 -13.92 -3.25
CA PRO A 395 -21.44 -12.90 -3.81
C PRO A 395 -21.38 -12.81 -5.33
N ARG A 396 -20.36 -13.38 -5.97
CA ARG A 396 -20.24 -13.46 -7.44
C ARG A 396 -21.20 -14.50 -8.02
N VAL A 397 -21.58 -15.51 -7.22
CA VAL A 397 -22.57 -16.52 -7.59
C VAL A 397 -23.98 -16.05 -7.24
N SER A 398 -24.15 -15.48 -6.05
CA SER A 398 -25.44 -14.97 -5.58
C SER A 398 -25.20 -13.74 -4.69
N MET A 399 -25.72 -12.59 -5.13
CA MET A 399 -25.66 -11.36 -4.35
C MET A 399 -26.36 -11.56 -2.99
N TRP A 400 -25.76 -11.05 -1.93
CA TRP A 400 -26.34 -11.13 -0.60
C TRP A 400 -27.61 -10.30 -0.50
N GLN A 401 -28.72 -10.96 -0.26
CA GLN A 401 -30.06 -10.37 -0.13
C GLN A 401 -30.70 -10.78 1.19
N PRO A 402 -31.70 -10.02 1.68
CA PRO A 402 -32.49 -10.43 2.82
C PRO A 402 -33.02 -11.86 2.64
N PRO A 403 -32.94 -12.70 3.66
CA PRO A 403 -33.31 -14.10 3.56
C PRO A 403 -34.82 -14.27 3.32
N ARG A 404 -35.17 -15.18 2.40
CA ARG A 404 -36.54 -15.59 2.17
C ARG A 404 -36.93 -16.82 3.00
N PRO A 405 -38.18 -16.96 3.43
CA PRO A 405 -38.60 -18.16 4.13
C PRO A 405 -38.37 -19.42 3.29
N GLY A 406 -37.73 -20.44 3.90
CA GLY A 406 -37.47 -21.74 3.25
C GLY A 406 -36.25 -21.82 2.34
N GLU A 407 -35.52 -20.73 2.12
CA GLU A 407 -34.23 -20.79 1.41
C GLU A 407 -33.12 -21.41 2.28
N PRO A 408 -32.25 -22.27 1.70
CA PRO A 408 -31.10 -22.80 2.43
C PRO A 408 -30.14 -21.65 2.80
N ARG A 409 -29.71 -21.63 4.05
CA ARG A 409 -28.84 -20.60 4.60
C ARG A 409 -27.51 -21.18 5.05
N LEU A 410 -26.46 -20.39 4.92
CA LEU A 410 -25.17 -20.69 5.53
C LEU A 410 -25.34 -20.76 7.05
N ARG A 411 -24.70 -21.76 7.67
CA ARG A 411 -24.53 -21.86 9.12
C ARG A 411 -23.07 -21.81 9.49
N LEU A 412 -22.75 -21.23 10.61
CA LEU A 412 -21.36 -21.21 11.10
C LEU A 412 -20.84 -22.61 11.47
N THR A 413 -21.72 -23.59 11.53
CA THR A 413 -21.41 -25.01 11.77
C THR A 413 -21.23 -25.82 10.48
N ASP A 414 -21.42 -25.23 9.32
CA ASP A 414 -21.25 -25.91 8.04
C ASP A 414 -19.79 -26.32 7.82
N ALA A 415 -19.56 -27.39 7.07
CA ALA A 415 -18.22 -27.92 6.81
C ALA A 415 -17.30 -26.93 6.07
N SER A 416 -17.87 -25.95 5.38
CA SER A 416 -17.13 -24.86 4.73
C SER A 416 -16.53 -23.85 5.71
N VAL A 417 -16.96 -23.86 6.98
CA VAL A 417 -16.51 -22.94 8.02
C VAL A 417 -15.71 -23.70 9.08
N ASN A 418 -14.47 -23.29 9.32
CA ASN A 418 -13.69 -23.82 10.44
C ASN A 418 -14.06 -23.05 11.71
N LEU A 419 -15.15 -23.48 12.37
CA LEU A 419 -15.67 -22.83 13.58
C LEU A 419 -14.61 -22.67 14.69
N PRO A 420 -13.76 -23.66 15.01
CA PRO A 420 -12.70 -23.48 16.01
C PRO A 420 -11.73 -22.35 15.69
N ARG A 421 -11.30 -22.21 14.43
CA ARG A 421 -10.43 -21.10 13.99
C ARG A 421 -11.16 -19.76 14.06
N LEU A 422 -12.42 -19.71 13.67
CA LEU A 422 -13.25 -18.51 13.74
C LEU A 422 -13.42 -18.03 15.18
N VAL A 423 -13.72 -18.94 16.11
CA VAL A 423 -13.83 -18.64 17.54
C VAL A 423 -12.49 -18.16 18.12
N HIS A 424 -11.38 -18.80 17.72
CA HIS A 424 -10.05 -18.36 18.10
C HIS A 424 -9.76 -16.93 17.63
N LEU A 425 -10.05 -16.63 16.36
CA LEU A 425 -9.89 -15.28 15.79
C LEU A 425 -10.67 -14.23 16.60
N ILE A 426 -11.93 -14.51 16.92
CA ILE A 426 -12.78 -13.61 17.69
C ILE A 426 -12.21 -13.40 19.09
N ASN A 427 -11.89 -14.48 19.80
CA ASN A 427 -11.38 -14.43 21.17
C ASN A 427 -10.05 -13.66 21.25
N ASP A 428 -9.13 -13.92 20.33
CA ASP A 428 -7.84 -13.23 20.26
C ASP A 428 -8.01 -11.74 19.96
N SER A 429 -8.83 -11.41 18.94
CA SER A 429 -9.04 -10.03 18.51
C SER A 429 -9.65 -9.15 19.61
N PHE A 430 -10.69 -9.65 20.26
CA PHE A 430 -11.43 -8.89 21.29
C PHE A 430 -10.79 -9.03 22.69
N GLY A 431 -9.94 -10.03 22.92
CA GLY A 431 -9.39 -10.32 24.25
C GLY A 431 -10.44 -10.79 25.25
N ARG A 432 -11.55 -11.36 24.75
CA ARG A 432 -12.69 -11.87 25.51
C ARG A 432 -13.10 -13.24 24.97
N LYS A 433 -13.62 -14.09 25.82
CA LYS A 433 -14.11 -15.41 25.42
C LYS A 433 -15.55 -15.32 24.91
N LEU A 434 -15.79 -15.80 23.69
CA LEU A 434 -17.12 -15.89 23.09
C LEU A 434 -17.91 -17.00 23.78
N ASP A 435 -19.18 -16.74 24.13
CA ASP A 435 -20.16 -17.78 24.43
C ASP A 435 -20.66 -18.36 23.11
N VAL A 436 -20.03 -19.47 22.70
CA VAL A 436 -20.23 -20.05 21.37
C VAL A 436 -21.67 -20.54 21.18
N GLU A 437 -22.24 -21.21 22.19
CA GLU A 437 -23.59 -21.77 22.10
C GLU A 437 -24.64 -20.68 21.96
N HIS A 438 -24.58 -19.68 22.84
CA HIS A 438 -25.47 -18.51 22.77
C HIS A 438 -25.29 -17.75 21.44
N TYR A 439 -24.04 -17.59 20.99
CA TYR A 439 -23.74 -16.89 19.76
C TYR A 439 -24.31 -17.57 18.52
N LEU A 440 -24.07 -18.89 18.39
CA LEU A 440 -24.58 -19.68 17.27
C LEU A 440 -26.11 -19.61 17.21
N LYS A 441 -26.79 -19.79 18.35
CA LYS A 441 -28.25 -19.69 18.42
C LYS A 441 -28.78 -18.31 17.99
N ARG A 442 -28.07 -17.23 18.38
CA ARG A 442 -28.48 -15.86 18.03
C ARG A 442 -28.34 -15.56 16.53
N VAL A 443 -27.26 -16.05 15.89
CA VAL A 443 -26.98 -15.69 14.50
C VAL A 443 -27.52 -16.68 13.48
N GLU A 444 -27.98 -17.86 13.88
CA GLU A 444 -28.40 -18.95 12.97
C GLU A 444 -29.48 -18.51 11.98
N GLU A 445 -30.47 -17.74 12.46
CA GLU A 445 -31.58 -17.28 11.63
C GLU A 445 -31.28 -16.02 10.84
N ASN A 446 -30.26 -15.24 11.27
CA ASN A 446 -29.98 -13.91 10.77
C ASN A 446 -28.70 -13.85 9.94
N LEU A 447 -27.93 -14.95 9.84
CA LEU A 447 -26.64 -14.95 9.16
C LEU A 447 -26.79 -14.59 7.68
N ALA A 448 -26.13 -13.49 7.27
CA ALA A 448 -25.98 -13.12 5.87
C ALA A 448 -24.79 -13.85 5.23
N GLY A 449 -23.68 -13.91 5.96
CA GLY A 449 -22.47 -14.58 5.51
C GLY A 449 -21.24 -14.24 6.34
N ILE A 450 -20.12 -14.79 5.91
CA ILE A 450 -18.81 -14.57 6.53
C ILE A 450 -17.75 -14.20 5.49
N ILE A 451 -16.80 -13.38 5.92
CA ILE A 451 -15.60 -13.04 5.17
C ILE A 451 -14.40 -13.53 5.96
N ILE A 452 -13.52 -14.27 5.33
CA ILE A 452 -12.31 -14.83 5.93
C ILE A 452 -11.12 -14.39 5.08
N ALA A 453 -10.15 -13.73 5.71
CA ALA A 453 -8.90 -13.35 5.08
C ALA A 453 -7.77 -14.26 5.54
N GLY A 454 -7.02 -14.83 4.57
CA GLY A 454 -5.96 -15.80 4.80
C GLY A 454 -6.47 -17.04 5.54
N GLU A 455 -5.64 -17.59 6.40
CA GLU A 455 -5.94 -18.75 7.25
C GLU A 455 -6.62 -18.32 8.57
N TYR A 456 -7.69 -17.53 8.49
CA TYR A 456 -8.36 -16.86 9.63
C TYR A 456 -7.49 -15.80 10.32
N GLU A 457 -6.69 -15.07 9.56
CA GLU A 457 -5.93 -13.93 10.09
C GLU A 457 -6.83 -12.72 10.36
N GLY A 458 -7.88 -12.58 9.59
CA GLY A 458 -8.96 -11.63 9.78
C GLY A 458 -10.28 -12.18 9.28
N GLY A 459 -11.37 -11.57 9.71
CA GLY A 459 -12.69 -11.96 9.24
C GLY A 459 -13.79 -11.05 9.74
N ALA A 460 -14.94 -11.20 9.10
CA ALA A 460 -16.19 -10.53 9.47
C ALA A 460 -17.34 -11.53 9.45
N ILE A 461 -18.27 -11.37 10.39
CA ILE A 461 -19.55 -12.07 10.42
C ILE A 461 -20.63 -11.02 10.24
N LEU A 462 -21.49 -11.24 9.26
CA LEU A 462 -22.51 -10.29 8.82
C LEU A 462 -23.88 -10.94 8.92
N THR A 463 -24.85 -10.14 9.34
CA THR A 463 -26.22 -10.58 9.63
C THR A 463 -27.23 -9.64 8.98
N TRP A 464 -28.45 -10.11 8.84
CA TRP A 464 -29.63 -9.32 8.57
C TRP A 464 -30.43 -9.20 9.85
N GLU A 465 -30.41 -8.03 10.48
CA GLU A 465 -31.05 -7.83 11.78
C GLU A 465 -32.45 -7.19 11.63
N LYS A 466 -33.40 -7.67 12.45
CA LYS A 466 -34.74 -7.09 12.54
C LYS A 466 -34.72 -5.85 13.47
N PRO A 467 -35.37 -4.74 13.08
CA PRO A 467 -35.60 -3.63 14.02
C PRO A 467 -36.43 -4.08 15.24
N TRP A 468 -36.15 -3.52 16.42
CA TRP A 468 -36.82 -3.88 17.67
C TRP A 468 -38.34 -3.57 17.68
N ASP A 469 -38.77 -2.55 16.93
CA ASP A 469 -40.16 -2.11 16.82
C ASP A 469 -40.99 -2.97 15.82
N ALA A 470 -40.36 -3.90 15.13
CA ALA A 470 -41.06 -4.84 14.27
C ALA A 470 -41.72 -5.93 15.13
N ASP A 471 -43.00 -6.19 14.92
CA ASP A 471 -43.73 -7.23 15.63
C ASP A 471 -43.03 -8.59 15.43
N PRO A 472 -42.65 -9.31 16.51
CA PRO A 472 -42.04 -10.63 16.39
C PRO A 472 -42.93 -11.65 15.68
N ALA A 473 -44.25 -11.44 15.67
CA ALA A 473 -45.25 -12.34 15.08
C ALA A 473 -45.56 -12.02 13.60
N GLU A 474 -45.18 -10.85 13.11
CA GLU A 474 -45.38 -10.49 11.70
C GLU A 474 -44.11 -10.76 10.87
N ASP A 475 -44.30 -11.23 9.64
CA ASP A 475 -43.20 -11.25 8.66
C ASP A 475 -42.78 -9.82 8.35
N VAL A 476 -41.61 -9.45 8.89
CA VAL A 476 -41.05 -8.12 8.65
C VAL A 476 -40.77 -7.94 7.18
N ASP A 477 -41.23 -6.83 6.61
CA ASP A 477 -40.89 -6.46 5.24
C ASP A 477 -39.37 -6.58 5.02
N PRO A 478 -38.90 -7.39 4.07
CA PRO A 478 -37.48 -7.56 3.77
C PRO A 478 -36.72 -6.26 3.56
N SER A 479 -37.41 -5.18 3.14
CA SER A 479 -36.82 -3.84 2.96
C SER A 479 -36.42 -3.15 4.27
N ARG A 480 -36.99 -3.56 5.39
CA ARG A 480 -36.67 -3.04 6.74
C ARG A 480 -35.55 -3.81 7.43
N LEU A 481 -35.14 -4.97 6.89
CA LEU A 481 -34.00 -5.69 7.46
C LEU A 481 -32.70 -4.90 7.31
N VAL A 482 -31.96 -4.78 8.41
CA VAL A 482 -30.72 -4.00 8.47
C VAL A 482 -29.51 -4.88 8.18
N PRO A 483 -28.74 -4.58 7.13
CA PRO A 483 -27.46 -5.25 6.89
C PRO A 483 -26.48 -4.84 7.98
N TYR A 484 -26.04 -5.80 8.80
CA TYR A 484 -25.32 -5.51 10.03
C TYR A 484 -23.98 -6.27 10.10
N LEU A 485 -22.91 -5.56 10.45
CA LEU A 485 -21.62 -6.15 10.77
C LEU A 485 -21.59 -6.52 12.25
N ASP A 486 -21.79 -7.79 12.54
CA ASP A 486 -21.86 -8.30 13.90
C ASP A 486 -20.49 -8.45 14.56
N LYS A 487 -19.56 -9.08 13.86
CA LYS A 487 -18.17 -9.23 14.33
C LYS A 487 -17.20 -8.83 13.23
N PHE A 488 -16.21 -8.04 13.62
CA PHE A 488 -15.06 -7.68 12.80
C PHE A 488 -13.80 -7.94 13.60
N ALA A 489 -13.03 -8.93 13.18
CA ALA A 489 -11.92 -9.44 13.94
C ALA A 489 -10.64 -9.53 13.11
N VAL A 490 -9.50 -9.21 13.71
CA VAL A 490 -8.17 -9.41 13.14
C VAL A 490 -7.26 -9.91 14.24
N LEU A 491 -6.53 -11.00 13.99
CA LEU A 491 -5.57 -11.56 14.95
C LEU A 491 -4.60 -10.47 15.43
N ARG A 492 -4.30 -10.46 16.72
CA ARG A 492 -3.43 -9.44 17.32
C ARG A 492 -2.08 -9.33 16.64
N LYS A 493 -1.50 -10.48 16.23
CA LYS A 493 -0.24 -10.51 15.48
C LYS A 493 -0.32 -9.84 14.10
N SER A 494 -1.51 -9.83 13.49
CA SER A 494 -1.77 -9.27 12.14
C SER A 494 -2.37 -7.86 12.20
N GLN A 495 -2.62 -7.30 13.40
CA GLN A 495 -3.14 -5.94 13.55
C GLN A 495 -2.06 -4.89 13.26
N GLY A 496 -2.40 -3.92 12.41
CA GLY A 496 -1.51 -2.81 12.05
C GLY A 496 -0.48 -3.14 10.97
N ALA A 497 -0.28 -4.42 10.65
CA ALA A 497 0.57 -4.88 9.56
C ALA A 497 -0.28 -5.50 8.45
N GLY A 498 0.22 -5.52 7.22
CA GLY A 498 -0.37 -6.31 6.13
C GLY A 498 -1.72 -5.83 5.55
N GLY A 499 -2.41 -4.87 6.15
CA GLY A 499 -3.69 -4.36 5.62
C GLY A 499 -4.87 -5.33 5.75
N VAL A 500 -4.79 -6.36 6.61
CA VAL A 500 -5.85 -7.38 6.80
C VAL A 500 -7.21 -6.76 7.07
N ALA A 501 -7.26 -5.75 7.95
CA ALA A 501 -8.51 -5.04 8.25
C ALA A 501 -9.08 -4.33 7.02
N ASP A 502 -8.23 -3.70 6.21
CA ASP A 502 -8.66 -3.04 4.97
C ASP A 502 -9.12 -4.05 3.92
N ILE A 503 -8.48 -5.21 3.81
CA ILE A 503 -8.88 -6.29 2.91
C ILE A 503 -10.28 -6.79 3.26
N VAL A 504 -10.53 -7.15 4.52
CA VAL A 504 -11.84 -7.64 4.97
C VAL A 504 -12.93 -6.58 4.83
N PHE A 505 -12.62 -5.34 5.20
CA PHE A 505 -13.58 -4.24 5.10
C PHE A 505 -13.92 -3.90 3.65
N ASN A 506 -12.93 -3.91 2.76
CA ASN A 506 -13.16 -3.71 1.32
C ASN A 506 -14.08 -4.79 0.74
N ALA A 507 -13.83 -6.06 1.06
CA ALA A 507 -14.70 -7.16 0.63
C ALA A 507 -16.14 -6.96 1.14
N MET A 508 -16.30 -6.55 2.39
CA MET A 508 -17.62 -6.27 2.97
C MET A 508 -18.38 -5.19 2.21
N VAL A 509 -17.75 -4.02 1.98
CA VAL A 509 -18.45 -2.85 1.42
C VAL A 509 -18.58 -2.88 -0.10
N ARG A 510 -17.80 -3.70 -0.80
CA ARG A 510 -17.82 -3.78 -2.26
C ARG A 510 -18.54 -5.01 -2.76
N ASP A 511 -18.23 -6.16 -2.17
CA ASP A 511 -18.66 -7.44 -2.71
C ASP A 511 -19.92 -7.96 -2.00
N CYS A 512 -20.01 -7.75 -0.66
CA CYS A 512 -21.10 -8.30 0.13
C CYS A 512 -22.28 -7.34 0.30
N PHE A 513 -22.00 -6.10 0.73
CA PHE A 513 -23.03 -5.08 0.99
C PHE A 513 -22.74 -3.77 0.24
N PRO A 514 -22.79 -3.76 -1.09
CA PRO A 514 -22.46 -2.57 -1.89
C PRO A 514 -23.42 -1.39 -1.66
N TYR A 515 -24.64 -1.67 -1.20
CA TYR A 515 -25.67 -0.65 -0.93
C TYR A 515 -25.61 -0.10 0.50
N GLY A 516 -24.74 -0.64 1.33
CA GLY A 516 -24.48 -0.16 2.68
C GLY A 516 -24.61 -1.22 3.75
N VAL A 517 -23.93 -0.98 4.86
CA VAL A 517 -23.90 -1.82 6.05
C VAL A 517 -23.82 -0.96 7.28
N CYS A 518 -24.41 -1.43 8.38
CA CYS A 518 -24.42 -0.78 9.69
C CYS A 518 -23.57 -1.57 10.69
N TRP A 519 -22.95 -0.88 11.63
CA TRP A 519 -22.31 -1.50 12.81
C TRP A 519 -22.31 -0.56 14.00
N ARG A 520 -22.09 -1.13 15.16
CA ARG A 520 -21.87 -0.35 16.38
C ARG A 520 -20.47 -0.59 16.95
N SER A 521 -19.97 0.40 17.63
CA SER A 521 -18.71 0.32 18.38
C SER A 521 -18.85 1.10 19.68
N ARG A 522 -18.14 0.70 20.73
CA ARG A 522 -18.12 1.46 21.97
C ARG A 522 -17.58 2.86 21.73
N LYS A 523 -18.15 3.88 22.39
CA LYS A 523 -17.73 5.28 22.22
C LYS A 523 -16.25 5.49 22.54
N ASP A 524 -15.71 4.72 23.47
CA ASP A 524 -14.31 4.76 23.93
C ASP A 524 -13.36 3.84 23.14
N ASN A 525 -13.86 3.13 22.10
CA ASN A 525 -13.03 2.22 21.31
C ASN A 525 -11.98 3.01 20.50
N PRO A 526 -10.67 2.74 20.67
CA PRO A 526 -9.61 3.42 19.93
C PRO A 526 -9.67 3.22 18.42
N VAL A 527 -10.38 2.18 17.95
CA VAL A 527 -10.59 1.89 16.52
C VAL A 527 -11.60 2.85 15.88
N ASN A 528 -12.37 3.62 16.65
CA ASN A 528 -13.40 4.53 16.12
C ASN A 528 -12.83 5.56 15.12
N LYS A 529 -11.59 6.02 15.30
CA LYS A 529 -10.93 6.89 14.32
C LYS A 529 -10.89 6.24 12.93
N TRP A 530 -10.57 4.96 12.88
CA TRP A 530 -10.52 4.16 11.66
C TRP A 530 -11.93 3.97 11.05
N TYR A 531 -12.95 3.76 11.90
CA TYR A 531 -14.35 3.68 11.46
C TYR A 531 -14.88 5.02 10.94
N HIS A 532 -14.58 6.14 11.59
CA HIS A 532 -14.98 7.48 11.11
C HIS A 532 -14.42 7.80 9.72
N GLU A 533 -13.25 7.29 9.39
CA GLU A 533 -12.67 7.49 8.05
C GLU A 533 -13.39 6.69 6.96
N ARG A 534 -13.98 5.54 7.31
CA ARG A 534 -14.54 4.57 6.37
C ARG A 534 -16.06 4.54 6.33
N SER A 535 -16.72 5.20 7.25
CA SER A 535 -18.17 5.29 7.28
C SER A 535 -18.67 6.49 6.47
N ALA A 536 -19.87 6.37 5.89
CA ALA A 536 -20.62 7.50 5.32
C ALA A 536 -21.09 8.45 6.41
N GLY A 537 -21.43 7.90 7.59
CA GLY A 537 -21.83 8.67 8.74
C GLY A 537 -21.69 7.90 10.05
N SER A 538 -21.87 8.61 11.15
CA SER A 538 -21.87 8.05 12.50
C SER A 538 -22.82 8.80 13.42
N HIS A 539 -23.39 8.09 14.39
CA HIS A 539 -24.26 8.66 15.40
C HIS A 539 -23.95 8.10 16.78
N LYS A 540 -23.77 8.97 17.77
CA LYS A 540 -23.60 8.57 19.17
C LYS A 540 -24.98 8.30 19.76
N ILE A 541 -25.25 7.04 20.11
CA ILE A 541 -26.54 6.65 20.67
C ILE A 541 -26.67 7.28 22.07
N PRO A 542 -27.70 8.09 22.33
CA PRO A 542 -27.95 8.62 23.68
C PRO A 542 -28.15 7.48 24.69
N ASP A 543 -27.79 7.72 25.94
CA ASP A 543 -28.01 6.82 27.09
C ASP A 543 -27.31 5.45 27.03
N MET A 544 -26.48 5.20 26.06
CA MET A 544 -25.69 3.99 25.90
C MET A 544 -24.24 4.31 25.54
N ASN A 545 -23.30 3.40 25.84
CA ASN A 545 -21.89 3.57 25.46
C ASN A 545 -21.61 3.11 24.02
N TRP A 546 -22.58 3.27 23.11
CA TRP A 546 -22.46 2.86 21.72
C TRP A 546 -22.47 4.05 20.76
N ALA A 547 -21.67 3.94 19.72
CA ALA A 547 -21.71 4.76 18.52
C ALA A 547 -22.08 3.86 17.34
N MET A 548 -23.06 4.25 16.56
CA MET A 548 -23.50 3.64 15.32
C MET A 548 -22.68 4.22 14.17
N PHE A 549 -22.30 3.38 13.24
CA PHE A 549 -21.62 3.73 11.99
C PHE A 549 -22.33 3.05 10.83
N TRP A 550 -22.26 3.65 9.64
CA TRP A 550 -22.87 3.09 8.43
C TRP A 550 -22.14 3.52 7.18
N THR A 551 -22.27 2.72 6.11
CA THR A 551 -21.78 3.05 4.77
C THR A 551 -22.92 3.38 3.78
N THR A 552 -24.17 3.18 4.16
CA THR A 552 -25.36 3.49 3.36
C THR A 552 -25.36 4.96 2.95
N PRO A 553 -25.41 5.28 1.64
CA PRO A 553 -25.53 6.66 1.19
C PRO A 553 -26.81 7.30 1.71
N ASP A 554 -26.76 8.58 2.00
CA ASP A 554 -27.92 9.42 2.33
C ASP A 554 -28.84 8.91 3.47
N LEU A 555 -28.36 7.96 4.29
CA LEU A 555 -29.14 7.38 5.39
C LEU A 555 -29.76 8.45 6.31
N ALA A 556 -29.07 9.56 6.54
CA ALA A 556 -29.58 10.64 7.40
C ALA A 556 -30.80 11.37 6.81
N LEU A 557 -31.10 11.18 5.54
CA LEU A 557 -32.28 11.75 4.87
C LEU A 557 -33.49 10.80 4.93
N ASP A 558 -33.28 9.51 5.22
CA ASP A 558 -34.32 8.49 5.37
C ASP A 558 -34.56 8.22 6.86
N GLU A 559 -35.52 8.92 7.44
CA GLU A 559 -35.81 8.86 8.89
C GLU A 559 -36.18 7.43 9.33
N GLN A 560 -37.00 6.70 8.55
CA GLN A 560 -37.42 5.34 8.92
C GLN A 560 -36.21 4.39 8.95
N LYS A 561 -35.42 4.40 7.91
CA LYS A 561 -34.22 3.56 7.82
C LYS A 561 -33.18 3.91 8.85
N PHE A 562 -33.04 5.22 9.18
CA PHE A 562 -32.16 5.66 10.24
C PHE A 562 -32.61 5.13 11.60
N GLN A 563 -33.91 5.16 11.91
CA GLN A 563 -34.46 4.62 13.16
C GLN A 563 -34.32 3.10 13.22
N ASP A 564 -34.52 2.37 12.10
CA ASP A 564 -34.30 0.93 12.02
C ASP A 564 -32.84 0.58 12.37
N TYR A 565 -31.86 1.30 11.80
CA TYR A 565 -30.43 1.11 12.09
C TYR A 565 -30.11 1.39 13.57
N LYS A 566 -30.66 2.47 14.11
CA LYS A 566 -30.47 2.86 15.51
C LYS A 566 -31.10 1.82 16.44
N SER A 567 -32.28 1.32 16.12
CA SER A 567 -32.99 0.28 16.84
C SER A 567 -32.17 -1.01 16.93
N VAL A 568 -31.64 -1.49 15.80
CA VAL A 568 -30.74 -2.65 15.75
C VAL A 568 -29.48 -2.43 16.58
N CYS A 569 -28.82 -1.28 16.47
CA CYS A 569 -27.64 -0.98 17.27
C CYS A 569 -27.90 -0.95 18.78
N ARG A 570 -29.15 -0.71 19.21
CA ARG A 570 -29.58 -0.77 20.61
C ARG A 570 -29.88 -2.18 21.09
N SER A 571 -30.52 -3.00 20.25
CA SER A 571 -31.12 -4.29 20.63
C SER A 571 -30.18 -5.49 20.53
N VAL A 572 -29.15 -5.46 19.67
CA VAL A 572 -28.25 -6.60 19.50
C VAL A 572 -27.53 -6.94 20.81
N GLU A 573 -27.74 -8.16 21.28
CA GLU A 573 -27.18 -8.63 22.55
C GLU A 573 -25.69 -9.02 22.42
N PRO A 574 -24.85 -8.68 23.41
CA PRO A 574 -23.48 -9.16 23.48
C PRO A 574 -23.44 -10.66 23.76
N SER A 575 -22.58 -11.40 23.08
CA SER A 575 -22.43 -12.87 23.23
C SER A 575 -21.08 -13.24 23.87
N TRP A 576 -20.78 -12.68 25.04
CA TRP A 576 -19.52 -12.95 25.75
C TRP A 576 -19.75 -13.83 26.99
N ALA A 577 -18.91 -14.87 27.16
CA ALA A 577 -19.00 -15.83 28.24
C ALA A 577 -18.70 -15.25 29.63
N ASP A 578 -18.05 -14.11 29.70
CA ASP A 578 -17.66 -13.48 30.97
C ASP A 578 -18.85 -12.86 31.73
N LYS A 579 -20.06 -12.85 31.13
CA LYS A 579 -21.30 -12.28 31.68
C LYS A 579 -21.12 -10.94 32.43
N LYS A 580 -19.97 -10.33 32.25
CA LYS A 580 -19.76 -8.96 32.71
C LYS A 580 -20.67 -8.10 31.84
N HIS A 581 -21.90 -7.92 32.32
CA HIS A 581 -22.72 -6.80 31.91
C HIS A 581 -21.93 -5.56 32.36
N ILE A 582 -20.92 -5.20 31.59
CA ILE A 582 -20.41 -3.84 31.64
C ILE A 582 -21.66 -3.05 31.28
N VAL A 583 -22.15 -2.26 32.22
CA VAL A 583 -23.25 -1.34 32.02
C VAL A 583 -22.83 -0.51 30.82
N ASP A 584 -23.37 -0.91 29.68
CA ASP A 584 -23.08 -0.28 28.39
C ASP A 584 -23.97 0.95 28.25
#